data_12ff99e20ae1aad8539cb85ec1d0520b
#
_entry.id   12ff99e20ae1aad8539cb85ec1d0520b
#
_cell.length_a   1.000
_cell.length_b   1.000
_cell.length_c   1.000
_cell.angle_alpha   90.00
_cell.angle_beta   90.00
_cell.angle_gamma   90.00
#
_symmetry.space_group_name_H-M   'P 1'
#
loop_
_entity.id
_entity.type
_entity.pdbx_description
1 polymer ?
#
loop_
_entity_poly.entity_id
_entity_poly.type
_entity_poly.pdbx_seq_one_letter_code
_entity_poly.pdbx_strand_id
1 'polypeptide(L)'
;MLTMGTLTLVTSVSGSFAAGGTAAGAVGIGSALGAPLLGSLADRSGQRPILLLSAVLNTLAVLALVLTANATAAAGDFPLAVLAVAFAAGATSPQVGPLARVRWMSLTGNADGTAPPSDPARDLDTALSYESTADEVTFVLGPALVGILASLVAPWLPLALAAALTITLVPGFAVHPTHRAVPAARRSPGRKSRGAGGPAKLPWVVALPVFAMVCMGTFFGSTQAALSAFAAGLAGTEIAGLLYAVMGLSSAAAALSVAYWPRRAGLPLRWVLCAVLMAALAVLLLVPSSLPTMAAVLLLLGLPVGPVMVTVFAVGGRVAPAGRLGTVMTALASGIVAGTALGSSLGGQLAQLYGPGAAFLVPVGAAVTLALLGGGAAVVLRRKD
;
A
#
# COMPACT_ATOMS: atom_id res chain seq x y z
N MET A 1 8.53 6.93 0.55
CA MET A 1 9.87 7.47 0.83
C MET A 1 10.97 6.41 0.79
N LEU A 2 10.89 5.30 1.52
CA LEU A 2 11.98 4.30 1.62
C LEU A 2 12.43 3.76 0.25
N THR A 3 11.52 3.22 -0.57
CA THR A 3 11.85 2.63 -1.88
C THR A 3 12.43 3.66 -2.85
N MET A 4 11.78 4.83 -2.96
CA MET A 4 12.26 5.90 -3.84
C MET A 4 13.57 6.53 -3.35
N GLY A 5 13.70 6.74 -2.02
CA GLY A 5 14.94 7.23 -1.43
C GLY A 5 16.11 6.28 -1.64
N THR A 6 15.87 4.95 -1.53
CA THR A 6 16.88 3.93 -1.85
C THR A 6 17.29 3.96 -3.31
N LEU A 7 16.31 4.03 -4.23
CA LEU A 7 16.58 4.17 -5.66
C LEU A 7 17.45 5.39 -5.92
N THR A 8 17.04 6.55 -5.43
CA THR A 8 17.74 7.82 -5.65
C THR A 8 19.16 7.80 -5.06
N LEU A 9 19.31 7.36 -3.81
CA LEU A 9 20.63 7.29 -3.16
C LEU A 9 21.57 6.35 -3.92
N VAL A 10 21.15 5.10 -4.15
CA VAL A 10 22.02 4.09 -4.76
C VAL A 10 22.36 4.47 -6.21
N THR A 11 21.40 5.01 -6.97
CA THR A 11 21.68 5.53 -8.34
C THR A 11 22.69 6.68 -8.31
N SER A 12 22.53 7.63 -7.39
CA SER A 12 23.43 8.80 -7.33
C SER A 12 24.86 8.41 -6.95
N VAL A 13 25.02 7.40 -6.08
CA VAL A 13 26.32 6.96 -5.58
C VAL A 13 27.02 5.99 -6.52
N SER A 14 26.27 5.08 -7.16
CA SER A 14 26.84 4.09 -8.08
C SER A 14 26.92 4.56 -9.54
N GLY A 15 26.23 5.64 -9.89
CA GLY A 15 26.05 6.08 -11.30
C GLY A 15 25.19 5.11 -12.14
N SER A 16 24.55 4.09 -11.52
CA SER A 16 23.81 3.02 -12.22
C SER A 16 22.35 2.98 -11.81
N PHE A 17 21.44 3.24 -12.76
CA PHE A 17 20.01 3.06 -12.56
C PHE A 17 19.64 1.59 -12.28
N ALA A 18 20.39 0.63 -12.85
CA ALA A 18 20.17 -0.79 -12.60
C ALA A 18 20.47 -1.15 -11.13
N ALA A 19 21.56 -0.62 -10.55
CA ALA A 19 21.90 -0.81 -9.14
C ALA A 19 20.85 -0.17 -8.23
N GLY A 20 20.41 1.06 -8.52
CA GLY A 20 19.35 1.73 -7.79
C GLY A 20 18.03 0.97 -7.84
N GLY A 21 17.65 0.51 -9.04
CA GLY A 21 16.43 -0.28 -9.25
C GLY A 21 16.43 -1.61 -8.52
N THR A 22 17.55 -2.35 -8.53
CA THR A 22 17.69 -3.62 -7.80
C THR A 22 17.64 -3.43 -6.27
N ALA A 23 18.27 -2.36 -5.75
CA ALA A 23 18.21 -2.02 -4.33
C ALA A 23 16.77 -1.63 -3.91
N ALA A 24 16.07 -0.82 -4.71
CA ALA A 24 14.67 -0.49 -4.48
C ALA A 24 13.76 -1.73 -4.56
N GLY A 25 14.05 -2.65 -5.48
CA GLY A 25 13.39 -3.95 -5.57
C GLY A 25 13.59 -4.81 -4.32
N ALA A 26 14.82 -4.83 -3.78
CA ALA A 26 15.12 -5.53 -2.52
C ALA A 26 14.31 -4.97 -1.34
N VAL A 27 14.17 -3.63 -1.23
CA VAL A 27 13.27 -3.00 -0.24
C VAL A 27 11.82 -3.48 -0.44
N GLY A 28 11.33 -3.48 -1.68
CA GLY A 28 9.97 -3.92 -2.02
C GLY A 28 9.70 -5.36 -1.63
N ILE A 29 10.61 -6.29 -1.99
CA ILE A 29 10.51 -7.72 -1.63
C ILE A 29 10.57 -7.90 -0.11
N GLY A 30 11.52 -7.21 0.56
CA GLY A 30 11.61 -7.22 2.01
C GLY A 30 10.31 -6.79 2.68
N SER A 31 9.72 -5.68 2.22
CA SER A 31 8.44 -5.17 2.74
C SER A 31 7.30 -6.15 2.49
N ALA A 32 7.19 -6.71 1.29
CA ALA A 32 6.13 -7.66 0.93
C ALA A 32 6.15 -8.92 1.81
N LEU A 33 7.34 -9.42 2.19
CA LEU A 33 7.50 -10.58 3.05
C LEU A 33 7.42 -10.21 4.54
N GLY A 34 8.03 -9.09 4.93
CA GLY A 34 8.10 -8.64 6.32
C GLY A 34 6.77 -8.19 6.88
N ALA A 35 5.93 -7.51 6.09
CA ALA A 35 4.68 -6.95 6.58
C ALA A 35 3.72 -8.02 7.15
N PRO A 36 3.42 -9.14 6.46
CA PRO A 36 2.56 -10.19 7.03
C PRO A 36 3.17 -10.87 8.26
N LEU A 37 4.50 -10.99 8.31
CA LEU A 37 5.20 -11.52 9.48
C LEU A 37 5.03 -10.58 10.69
N LEU A 38 5.28 -9.28 10.52
CA LEU A 38 5.07 -8.28 11.58
C LEU A 38 3.61 -8.22 12.01
N GLY A 39 2.65 -8.30 11.07
CA GLY A 39 1.23 -8.39 11.37
C GLY A 39 0.88 -9.62 12.22
N SER A 40 1.41 -10.79 11.86
CA SER A 40 1.17 -12.03 12.62
C SER A 40 1.80 -11.99 14.02
N LEU A 41 2.96 -11.36 14.16
CA LEU A 41 3.59 -11.13 15.44
C LEU A 41 2.79 -10.13 16.29
N ALA A 42 2.27 -9.08 15.68
CA ALA A 42 1.41 -8.10 16.35
C ALA A 42 0.09 -8.73 16.85
N ASP A 43 -0.50 -9.64 16.08
CA ASP A 43 -1.68 -10.39 16.52
C ASP A 43 -1.40 -11.28 17.74
N ARG A 44 -0.18 -11.87 17.83
CA ARG A 44 0.22 -12.78 18.90
C ARG A 44 0.69 -12.05 20.17
N SER A 45 1.54 -11.04 19.99
CA SER A 45 2.27 -10.38 21.08
C SER A 45 1.72 -9.01 21.44
N GLY A 46 0.77 -8.51 20.63
CA GLY A 46 0.24 -7.16 20.71
C GLY A 46 0.99 -6.19 19.81
N GLN A 47 0.33 -5.11 19.41
CA GLN A 47 0.87 -4.15 18.46
C GLN A 47 2.05 -3.34 19.01
N ARG A 48 1.98 -2.96 20.31
CA ARG A 48 2.98 -2.08 20.93
C ARG A 48 4.42 -2.60 20.84
N PRO A 49 4.77 -3.81 21.34
CA PRO A 49 6.15 -4.30 21.30
C PRO A 49 6.66 -4.49 19.87
N ILE A 50 5.81 -4.92 18.95
CA ILE A 50 6.20 -5.17 17.55
C ILE A 50 6.49 -3.86 16.82
N LEU A 51 5.66 -2.83 17.01
CA LEU A 51 5.89 -1.51 16.42
C LEU A 51 7.17 -0.86 16.95
N LEU A 52 7.43 -0.96 18.28
CA LEU A 52 8.66 -0.42 18.86
C LEU A 52 9.89 -1.15 18.32
N LEU A 53 9.86 -2.48 18.28
CA LEU A 53 10.95 -3.29 17.74
C LEU A 53 11.20 -2.97 16.27
N SER A 54 10.14 -2.93 15.45
CA SER A 54 10.25 -2.63 14.02
C SER A 54 10.75 -1.20 13.78
N ALA A 55 10.36 -0.22 14.59
CA ALA A 55 10.87 1.15 14.48
C ALA A 55 12.39 1.23 14.70
N VAL A 56 12.89 0.55 15.73
CA VAL A 56 14.33 0.51 16.02
C VAL A 56 15.08 -0.23 14.91
N LEU A 57 14.63 -1.44 14.55
CA LEU A 57 15.30 -2.26 13.53
C LEU A 57 15.29 -1.58 12.17
N ASN A 58 14.17 -0.95 11.79
CA ASN A 58 14.06 -0.23 10.53
C ASN A 58 14.98 0.99 10.50
N THR A 59 15.01 1.77 11.57
CA THR A 59 15.90 2.94 11.67
C THR A 59 17.36 2.51 11.53
N LEU A 60 17.78 1.45 12.24
CA LEU A 60 19.14 0.93 12.12
C LEU A 60 19.44 0.42 10.70
N ALA A 61 18.50 -0.29 10.08
CA ALA A 61 18.68 -0.79 8.72
C ALA A 61 18.74 0.34 7.69
N VAL A 62 17.94 1.40 7.83
CA VAL A 62 18.00 2.58 6.95
C VAL A 62 19.30 3.34 7.11
N LEU A 63 19.79 3.53 8.35
CA LEU A 63 21.08 4.15 8.58
C LEU A 63 22.24 3.28 8.02
N ALA A 64 22.19 1.97 8.23
CA ALA A 64 23.13 1.04 7.63
C ALA A 64 23.11 1.09 6.10
N LEU A 65 21.91 1.24 5.48
CA LEU A 65 21.78 1.38 4.03
C LEU A 65 22.48 2.65 3.52
N VAL A 66 22.29 3.78 4.20
CA VAL A 66 22.97 5.03 3.84
C VAL A 66 24.50 4.86 3.96
N LEU A 67 24.98 4.24 5.04
CA LEU A 67 26.41 4.04 5.25
C LEU A 67 27.02 3.05 4.24
N THR A 68 26.37 1.92 4.01
CA THR A 68 26.86 0.90 3.05
C THR A 68 26.84 1.42 1.62
N ALA A 69 25.80 2.14 1.20
CA ALA A 69 25.73 2.74 -0.13
C ALA A 69 26.89 3.71 -0.39
N ASN A 70 27.22 4.56 0.58
CA ASN A 70 28.36 5.49 0.45
C ASN A 70 29.73 4.78 0.51
N ALA A 71 29.87 3.76 1.35
CA ALA A 71 31.14 3.01 1.47
C ALA A 71 31.48 2.19 0.23
N THR A 72 30.48 1.58 -0.41
CA THR A 72 30.66 0.74 -1.60
C THR A 72 30.86 1.53 -2.87
N ALA A 73 30.39 2.78 -2.93
CA ALA A 73 30.72 3.69 -4.02
C ALA A 73 32.23 3.91 -4.20
N ALA A 74 32.96 3.91 -3.08
CA ALA A 74 34.42 4.06 -3.08
C ALA A 74 35.14 2.78 -3.54
N ALA A 75 34.51 1.61 -3.49
CA ALA A 75 35.14 0.32 -3.80
C ALA A 75 34.91 -0.20 -5.23
N GLY A 76 33.96 0.38 -5.99
CA GLY A 76 33.68 0.00 -7.38
C GLY A 76 32.98 -1.35 -7.58
N ASP A 77 32.64 -2.05 -6.49
CA ASP A 77 31.97 -3.35 -6.53
C ASP A 77 30.45 -3.22 -6.42
N PHE A 78 29.71 -4.12 -7.13
CA PHE A 78 28.27 -4.23 -6.96
C PHE A 78 27.96 -4.87 -5.59
N PRO A 79 27.34 -4.15 -4.65
CA PRO A 79 27.41 -4.57 -3.26
C PRO A 79 26.21 -5.43 -2.88
N LEU A 80 26.40 -6.75 -2.78
CA LEU A 80 25.47 -7.66 -2.11
C LEU A 80 25.06 -7.13 -0.73
N ALA A 81 25.99 -6.45 -0.03
CA ALA A 81 25.73 -5.81 1.25
C ALA A 81 24.61 -4.76 1.17
N VAL A 82 24.59 -3.89 0.13
CA VAL A 82 23.53 -2.89 -0.05
C VAL A 82 22.19 -3.57 -0.29
N LEU A 83 22.14 -4.64 -1.09
CA LEU A 83 20.92 -5.39 -1.33
C LEU A 83 20.38 -6.07 -0.05
N ALA A 84 21.25 -6.69 0.72
CA ALA A 84 20.88 -7.33 1.99
C ALA A 84 20.32 -6.31 3.00
N VAL A 85 20.98 -5.16 3.14
CA VAL A 85 20.52 -4.09 4.04
C VAL A 85 19.25 -3.41 3.53
N ALA A 86 19.12 -3.22 2.22
CA ALA A 86 17.90 -2.71 1.59
C ALA A 86 16.71 -3.66 1.83
N PHE A 87 16.91 -4.96 1.66
CA PHE A 87 15.92 -5.98 1.99
C PHE A 87 15.53 -5.92 3.48
N ALA A 88 16.52 -5.84 4.39
CA ALA A 88 16.28 -5.74 5.82
C ALA A 88 15.50 -4.47 6.18
N ALA A 89 15.81 -3.33 5.57
CA ALA A 89 15.08 -2.08 5.75
C ALA A 89 13.61 -2.22 5.29
N GLY A 90 13.36 -2.89 4.18
CA GLY A 90 12.00 -3.23 3.74
C GLY A 90 11.30 -4.17 4.71
N ALA A 91 11.94 -5.28 5.09
CA ALA A 91 11.35 -6.32 5.93
C ALA A 91 11.00 -5.85 7.35
N THR A 92 11.76 -4.88 7.88
CA THR A 92 11.53 -4.30 9.21
C THR A 92 10.64 -3.06 9.19
N SER A 93 10.15 -2.63 8.03
CA SER A 93 9.31 -1.43 7.89
C SER A 93 8.07 -1.49 8.79
N PRO A 94 7.87 -0.51 9.71
CA PRO A 94 6.74 -0.51 10.62
C PRO A 94 5.40 -0.44 9.87
N GLN A 95 4.49 -1.35 10.22
CA GLN A 95 3.19 -1.49 9.55
C GLN A 95 2.12 -0.59 10.21
N VAL A 96 2.37 0.73 10.26
CA VAL A 96 1.51 1.69 10.96
C VAL A 96 0.11 1.74 10.34
N GLY A 97 -0.02 1.98 9.04
CA GLY A 97 -1.32 2.09 8.37
C GLY A 97 -2.19 0.84 8.49
N PRO A 98 -1.69 -0.37 8.16
CA PRO A 98 -2.44 -1.61 8.38
C PRO A 98 -2.87 -1.81 9.84
N LEU A 99 -1.99 -1.53 10.81
CA LEU A 99 -2.30 -1.70 12.23
C LEU A 99 -3.20 -0.58 12.79
N ALA A 100 -3.20 0.61 12.20
CA ALA A 100 -4.17 1.66 12.48
C ALA A 100 -5.59 1.22 12.07
N ARG A 101 -5.74 0.62 10.88
CA ARG A 101 -7.02 0.02 10.45
C ARG A 101 -7.52 -1.05 11.43
N VAL A 102 -6.62 -1.88 11.96
CA VAL A 102 -6.97 -2.85 13.01
C VAL A 102 -7.50 -2.16 14.26
N ARG A 103 -6.88 -1.05 14.70
CA ARG A 103 -7.38 -0.25 15.85
C ARG A 103 -8.75 0.34 15.57
N TRP A 104 -8.95 0.94 14.38
CA TRP A 104 -10.25 1.48 13.99
C TRP A 104 -11.34 0.42 14.00
N MET A 105 -11.09 -0.75 13.41
CA MET A 105 -12.04 -1.87 13.39
C MET A 105 -12.38 -2.38 14.81
N SER A 106 -11.40 -2.37 15.71
CA SER A 106 -11.61 -2.78 17.10
C SER A 106 -12.38 -1.73 17.91
N LEU A 107 -12.12 -0.45 17.69
CA LEU A 107 -12.78 0.65 18.38
C LEU A 107 -14.24 0.79 17.95
N THR A 108 -14.53 0.66 16.66
CA THR A 108 -15.89 0.76 16.13
C THR A 108 -16.72 -0.51 16.38
N GLY A 109 -16.08 -1.67 16.56
CA GLY A 109 -16.76 -2.94 16.87
C GLY A 109 -17.09 -3.15 18.34
N ASN A 110 -16.40 -2.47 19.27
CA ASN A 110 -16.55 -2.60 20.72
C ASN A 110 -17.29 -1.40 21.34
N ALA A 111 -18.28 -0.84 20.68
CA ALA A 111 -19.15 0.18 21.29
C ALA A 111 -19.93 -0.46 22.46
N ASP A 112 -19.26 -0.62 23.61
CA ASP A 112 -19.92 -0.87 24.89
C ASP A 112 -20.94 0.25 25.08
N GLY A 113 -22.24 -0.08 25.17
CA GLY A 113 -23.43 0.77 25.13
C GLY A 113 -23.50 2.06 25.98
N THR A 114 -22.37 2.68 26.25
CA THR A 114 -22.21 3.94 26.98
C THR A 114 -22.01 5.16 26.05
N ALA A 115 -21.81 4.95 24.72
CA ALA A 115 -21.73 6.04 23.74
C ALA A 115 -23.12 6.37 23.17
N PRO A 116 -23.39 7.63 22.73
CA PRO A 116 -24.62 7.97 22.02
C PRO A 116 -24.77 7.07 20.79
N PRO A 117 -26.02 6.89 20.26
CA PRO A 117 -26.32 5.95 19.19
C PRO A 117 -25.58 6.34 17.91
N SER A 118 -24.26 6.12 17.87
CA SER A 118 -23.45 6.16 16.68
C SER A 118 -23.70 4.85 15.92
N ASP A 119 -23.68 4.95 14.61
CA ASP A 119 -23.77 3.83 13.71
C ASP A 119 -22.40 3.19 13.51
N PRO A 120 -22.05 2.05 14.16
CA PRO A 120 -20.67 1.51 14.16
C PRO A 120 -20.12 1.24 12.77
N ALA A 121 -21.00 0.91 11.81
CA ALA A 121 -20.54 0.66 10.45
C ALA A 121 -20.27 1.97 9.68
N ARG A 122 -20.97 3.07 10.00
CA ARG A 122 -20.66 4.38 9.45
C ARG A 122 -19.36 4.93 10.01
N ASP A 123 -19.13 4.72 11.30
CA ASP A 123 -17.88 5.12 11.94
C ASP A 123 -16.68 4.36 11.36
N LEU A 124 -16.87 3.06 11.08
CA LEU A 124 -15.88 2.26 10.40
C LEU A 124 -15.62 2.73 8.95
N ASP A 125 -16.67 2.97 8.17
CA ASP A 125 -16.54 3.50 6.81
C ASP A 125 -15.79 4.84 6.82
N THR A 126 -16.10 5.71 7.78
CA THR A 126 -15.41 7.01 7.94
C THR A 126 -13.93 6.83 8.27
N ALA A 127 -13.61 5.95 9.21
CA ALA A 127 -12.23 5.68 9.60
C ALA A 127 -11.41 5.07 8.45
N LEU A 128 -11.97 4.10 7.74
CA LEU A 128 -11.30 3.48 6.59
C LEU A 128 -11.16 4.44 5.41
N SER A 129 -12.12 5.34 5.22
CA SER A 129 -12.04 6.41 4.22
C SER A 129 -10.90 7.37 4.53
N TYR A 130 -10.75 7.78 5.79
CA TYR A 130 -9.65 8.61 6.26
C TYR A 130 -8.28 7.94 6.01
N GLU A 131 -8.12 6.67 6.42
CA GLU A 131 -6.88 5.92 6.22
C GLU A 131 -6.53 5.76 4.74
N SER A 132 -7.53 5.49 3.88
CA SER A 132 -7.29 5.37 2.44
C SER A 132 -6.91 6.70 1.82
N THR A 133 -7.51 7.80 2.26
CA THR A 133 -7.13 9.15 1.82
C THR A 133 -5.71 9.49 2.26
N ALA A 134 -5.33 9.14 3.49
CA ALA A 134 -3.96 9.33 3.97
C ALA A 134 -2.94 8.54 3.14
N ASP A 135 -3.28 7.32 2.73
CA ASP A 135 -2.44 6.52 1.82
C ASP A 135 -2.27 7.23 0.46
N GLU A 136 -3.36 7.70 -0.17
CA GLU A 136 -3.30 8.40 -1.46
C GLU A 136 -2.44 9.67 -1.38
N VAL A 137 -2.63 10.48 -0.35
CA VAL A 137 -1.81 11.68 -0.11
C VAL A 137 -0.34 11.30 0.07
N THR A 138 -0.06 10.23 0.79
CA THR A 138 1.31 9.74 1.02
C THR A 138 1.95 9.20 -0.27
N PHE A 139 1.18 8.54 -1.12
CA PHE A 139 1.65 8.07 -2.43
C PHE A 139 2.05 9.23 -3.36
N VAL A 140 1.35 10.35 -3.28
CA VAL A 140 1.67 11.57 -4.07
C VAL A 140 2.83 12.35 -3.46
N LEU A 141 2.74 12.66 -2.16
CA LEU A 141 3.74 13.50 -1.48
C LEU A 141 5.07 12.77 -1.25
N GLY A 142 5.05 11.45 -1.09
CA GLY A 142 6.24 10.66 -0.81
C GLY A 142 7.34 10.82 -1.88
N PRO A 143 7.06 10.50 -3.15
CA PRO A 143 8.02 10.69 -4.24
C PRO A 143 8.41 12.15 -4.46
N ALA A 144 7.45 13.08 -4.34
CA ALA A 144 7.72 14.51 -4.49
C ALA A 144 8.73 15.02 -3.43
N LEU A 145 8.53 14.64 -2.18
CA LEU A 145 9.46 14.98 -1.09
C LEU A 145 10.85 14.37 -1.32
N VAL A 146 10.92 13.11 -1.76
CA VAL A 146 12.19 12.47 -2.09
C VAL A 146 12.91 13.25 -3.18
N GLY A 147 12.22 13.59 -4.27
CA GLY A 147 12.79 14.37 -5.37
C GLY A 147 13.32 15.73 -4.92
N ILE A 148 12.52 16.50 -4.18
CA ILE A 148 12.89 17.82 -3.68
C ILE A 148 14.10 17.73 -2.74
N LEU A 149 14.06 16.86 -1.74
CA LEU A 149 15.13 16.76 -0.76
C LEU A 149 16.44 16.24 -1.38
N ALA A 150 16.34 15.28 -2.29
CA ALA A 150 17.52 14.71 -2.93
C ALA A 150 18.19 15.68 -3.92
N SER A 151 17.40 16.47 -4.66
CA SER A 151 17.92 17.41 -5.66
C SER A 151 18.42 18.72 -5.06
N LEU A 152 17.75 19.25 -4.01
CA LEU A 152 18.08 20.54 -3.43
C LEU A 152 19.12 20.45 -2.31
N VAL A 153 19.26 19.29 -1.65
CA VAL A 153 20.15 19.16 -0.48
C VAL A 153 21.16 18.01 -0.66
N ALA A 154 20.69 16.75 -0.57
CA ALA A 154 21.55 15.58 -0.72
C ALA A 154 20.75 14.29 -0.97
N PRO A 155 21.28 13.34 -1.77
CA PRO A 155 20.59 12.08 -2.10
C PRO A 155 20.25 11.18 -0.90
N TRP A 156 21.00 11.28 0.20
CA TRP A 156 20.77 10.52 1.42
C TRP A 156 19.71 11.13 2.36
N LEU A 157 19.41 12.43 2.22
CA LEU A 157 18.53 13.15 3.14
C LEU A 157 17.09 12.59 3.23
N PRO A 158 16.45 12.15 2.13
CA PRO A 158 15.13 11.51 2.21
C PRO A 158 15.10 10.28 3.11
N LEU A 159 16.16 9.47 3.09
CA LEU A 159 16.27 8.28 3.94
C LEU A 159 16.54 8.66 5.40
N ALA A 160 17.40 9.64 5.66
CA ALA A 160 17.62 10.15 6.99
C ALA A 160 16.34 10.73 7.62
N LEU A 161 15.56 11.50 6.83
CA LEU A 161 14.28 12.02 7.28
C LEU A 161 13.28 10.87 7.54
N ALA A 162 13.22 9.85 6.68
CA ALA A 162 12.38 8.68 6.89
C ALA A 162 12.75 7.95 8.19
N ALA A 163 14.04 7.76 8.46
CA ALA A 163 14.53 7.17 9.71
C ALA A 163 14.16 8.03 10.94
N ALA A 164 14.35 9.35 10.87
CA ALA A 164 13.97 10.27 11.93
C ALA A 164 12.46 10.26 12.23
N LEU A 165 11.61 10.29 11.20
CA LEU A 165 10.16 10.18 11.35
C LEU A 165 9.76 8.81 11.93
N THR A 166 10.41 7.74 11.50
CA THR A 166 10.15 6.39 12.01
C THR A 166 10.46 6.29 13.50
N ILE A 167 11.65 6.72 13.93
CA ILE A 167 12.06 6.57 15.35
C ILE A 167 11.33 7.53 16.29
N THR A 168 10.74 8.60 15.77
CA THR A 168 10.00 9.57 16.60
C THR A 168 8.49 9.31 16.60
N LEU A 169 7.87 9.15 15.43
CA LEU A 169 6.40 9.07 15.32
C LEU A 169 5.85 7.67 15.57
N VAL A 170 6.56 6.61 15.14
CA VAL A 170 6.09 5.24 15.34
C VAL A 170 5.99 4.86 16.82
N PRO A 171 6.95 5.19 17.70
CA PRO A 171 6.80 4.99 19.14
C PRO A 171 5.59 5.75 19.71
N GLY A 172 5.36 6.99 19.28
CA GLY A 172 4.18 7.76 19.70
C GLY A 172 2.88 7.02 19.39
N PHE A 173 2.73 6.51 18.16
CA PHE A 173 1.60 5.67 17.77
C PHE A 173 1.57 4.35 18.56
N ALA A 174 2.71 3.70 18.78
CA ALA A 174 2.78 2.40 19.46
C ALA A 174 2.30 2.48 20.92
N VAL A 175 2.65 3.56 21.66
CA VAL A 175 2.26 3.71 23.06
C VAL A 175 0.91 4.36 23.27
N HIS A 176 0.29 4.94 22.24
CA HIS A 176 -1.00 5.60 22.33
C HIS A 176 -2.07 4.65 22.90
N PRO A 177 -2.94 5.08 23.83
CA PRO A 177 -3.91 4.20 24.53
C PRO A 177 -4.79 3.33 23.66
N THR A 178 -5.03 3.73 22.39
CA THR A 178 -5.83 2.96 21.43
C THR A 178 -5.27 1.56 21.14
N HIS A 179 -3.98 1.27 21.43
CA HIS A 179 -3.44 -0.09 21.29
C HIS A 179 -4.14 -1.10 22.21
N ARG A 180 -4.76 -0.63 23.32
CA ARG A 180 -5.48 -1.48 24.29
C ARG A 180 -6.79 -2.02 23.70
N ALA A 181 -7.38 -1.36 22.70
CA ALA A 181 -8.58 -1.84 22.03
C ALA A 181 -8.33 -3.13 21.21
N VAL A 182 -7.06 -3.46 20.93
CA VAL A 182 -6.67 -4.68 20.20
C VAL A 182 -5.96 -5.63 21.16
N PRO A 183 -6.69 -6.56 21.83
CA PRO A 183 -6.07 -7.50 22.75
C PRO A 183 -5.19 -8.51 21.98
N ALA A 184 -3.99 -8.79 22.50
CA ALA A 184 -3.15 -9.86 21.99
C ALA A 184 -3.81 -11.23 22.21
N ALA A 185 -3.71 -12.12 21.23
CA ALA A 185 -4.32 -13.47 21.30
C ALA A 185 -3.86 -14.29 22.50
N ARG A 186 -2.67 -14.03 23.04
CA ARG A 186 -2.09 -14.69 24.23
C ARG A 186 -2.70 -14.25 25.58
N ARG A 187 -3.45 -13.15 25.64
CA ARG A 187 -3.92 -12.53 26.89
C ARG A 187 -5.39 -12.80 27.24
N SER A 188 -6.08 -13.71 26.56
CA SER A 188 -7.44 -14.12 26.95
C SER A 188 -7.41 -15.34 27.87
N PRO A 189 -7.24 -15.17 29.24
CA PRO A 189 -7.37 -16.25 30.19
C PRO A 189 -8.86 -16.55 30.30
N GLY A 190 -9.29 -17.69 29.80
CA GLY A 190 -10.66 -18.18 29.99
C GLY A 190 -11.41 -18.57 28.72
N ARG A 191 -11.01 -18.14 27.54
CA ARG A 191 -11.60 -18.67 26.30
C ARG A 191 -10.76 -19.86 25.81
N LYS A 192 -10.97 -21.03 26.42
CA LYS A 192 -10.58 -22.30 25.80
C LYS A 192 -11.26 -22.35 24.43
N SER A 193 -10.58 -21.90 23.38
CA SER A 193 -11.05 -22.14 22.03
C SER A 193 -11.00 -23.66 21.82
N ARG A 194 -12.19 -24.27 21.88
CA ARG A 194 -12.37 -25.63 21.36
C ARG A 194 -11.87 -25.62 19.92
N GLY A 195 -10.64 -26.10 19.70
CA GLY A 195 -10.03 -26.18 18.39
C GLY A 195 -8.63 -25.57 18.26
N ALA A 196 -7.80 -25.59 19.33
CA ALA A 196 -6.37 -25.27 19.23
C ALA A 196 -5.60 -26.46 18.64
N GLY A 197 -5.91 -26.82 17.39
CA GLY A 197 -5.04 -27.60 16.55
C GLY A 197 -4.27 -26.64 15.64
N GLY A 198 -2.95 -26.55 15.75
CA GLY A 198 -2.01 -25.92 14.84
C GLY A 198 -2.22 -24.46 14.42
N PRO A 199 -1.30 -23.86 13.65
CA PRO A 199 -1.52 -22.55 13.07
C PRO A 199 -2.73 -22.62 12.14
N ALA A 200 -3.88 -22.05 12.59
CA ALA A 200 -5.11 -22.07 11.80
C ALA A 200 -4.79 -21.50 10.41
N LYS A 201 -4.89 -22.32 9.38
CA LYS A 201 -4.67 -21.92 7.97
C LYS A 201 -5.61 -20.74 7.70
N LEU A 202 -5.09 -19.68 7.09
CA LEU A 202 -5.92 -18.57 6.63
C LEU A 202 -6.98 -19.15 5.69
N PRO A 203 -8.29 -18.87 5.91
CA PRO A 203 -9.32 -19.33 5.01
C PRO A 203 -9.04 -18.84 3.60
N TRP A 204 -9.25 -19.69 2.60
CA TRP A 204 -9.03 -19.31 1.20
C TRP A 204 -9.77 -18.02 0.77
N VAL A 205 -10.89 -17.70 1.45
CA VAL A 205 -11.66 -16.48 1.21
C VAL A 205 -10.83 -15.21 1.45
N VAL A 206 -9.83 -15.24 2.33
CA VAL A 206 -8.90 -14.12 2.57
C VAL A 206 -8.02 -13.87 1.33
N ALA A 207 -7.78 -14.88 0.52
CA ALA A 207 -7.00 -14.72 -0.70
C ALA A 207 -7.67 -13.75 -1.70
N LEU A 208 -9.00 -13.69 -1.75
CA LEU A 208 -9.72 -12.80 -2.67
C LEU A 208 -9.34 -11.31 -2.46
N PRO A 209 -9.50 -10.71 -1.26
CA PRO A 209 -9.10 -9.32 -1.06
C PRO A 209 -7.58 -9.13 -1.15
N VAL A 210 -6.75 -10.13 -0.84
CA VAL A 210 -5.29 -10.03 -1.01
C VAL A 210 -4.94 -9.96 -2.50
N PHE A 211 -5.47 -10.83 -3.35
CA PHE A 211 -5.27 -10.75 -4.80
C PHE A 211 -5.85 -9.49 -5.41
N ALA A 212 -6.97 -8.99 -4.90
CA ALA A 212 -7.51 -7.70 -5.30
C ALA A 212 -6.53 -6.56 -5.03
N MET A 213 -5.82 -6.59 -3.90
CA MET A 213 -4.79 -5.60 -3.58
C MET A 213 -3.52 -5.77 -4.44
N VAL A 214 -3.19 -7.00 -4.86
CA VAL A 214 -2.14 -7.22 -5.87
C VAL A 214 -2.56 -6.58 -7.21
N CYS A 215 -3.80 -6.78 -7.66
CA CYS A 215 -4.30 -6.14 -8.88
C CYS A 215 -4.29 -4.61 -8.75
N MET A 216 -4.69 -4.06 -7.58
CA MET A 216 -4.65 -2.63 -7.33
C MET A 216 -3.22 -2.07 -7.39
N GLY A 217 -2.27 -2.75 -6.74
CA GLY A 217 -0.86 -2.40 -6.83
C GLY A 217 -0.33 -2.46 -8.27
N THR A 218 -0.67 -3.54 -9.01
CA THR A 218 -0.32 -3.69 -10.43
C THR A 218 -0.87 -2.53 -11.27
N PHE A 219 -2.11 -2.14 -11.02
CA PHE A 219 -2.71 -0.95 -11.64
C PHE A 219 -1.90 0.31 -11.35
N PHE A 220 -1.53 0.57 -10.10
CA PHE A 220 -0.76 1.75 -9.71
C PHE A 220 0.63 1.77 -10.36
N GLY A 221 1.38 0.69 -10.22
CA GLY A 221 2.75 0.61 -10.74
C GLY A 221 2.81 0.70 -12.26
N SER A 222 1.91 0.01 -12.96
CA SER A 222 1.85 0.06 -14.42
C SER A 222 1.36 1.40 -14.96
N THR A 223 0.38 2.04 -14.30
CA THR A 223 -0.07 3.38 -14.66
C THR A 223 1.08 4.38 -14.54
N GLN A 224 1.84 4.33 -13.44
CA GLN A 224 3.00 5.21 -13.25
C GLN A 224 4.06 5.00 -14.32
N ALA A 225 4.40 3.75 -14.65
CA ALA A 225 5.37 3.43 -15.69
C ALA A 225 4.91 3.88 -17.09
N ALA A 226 3.64 3.62 -17.43
CA ALA A 226 3.05 4.02 -18.70
C ALA A 226 2.96 5.55 -18.86
N LEU A 227 2.59 6.27 -17.78
CA LEU A 227 2.57 7.74 -17.77
C LEU A 227 3.97 8.33 -17.93
N SER A 228 5.00 7.71 -17.34
CA SER A 228 6.38 8.14 -17.52
C SER A 228 6.81 8.04 -18.99
N ALA A 229 6.46 6.93 -19.65
CA ALA A 229 6.75 6.75 -21.08
C ALA A 229 5.92 7.69 -21.97
N PHE A 230 4.65 7.92 -21.63
CA PHE A 230 3.78 8.84 -22.36
C PHE A 230 4.27 10.30 -22.25
N ALA A 231 4.61 10.73 -21.04
CA ALA A 231 5.08 12.09 -20.79
C ALA A 231 6.46 12.34 -21.42
N ALA A 232 7.35 11.36 -21.44
CA ALA A 232 8.67 11.45 -22.06
C ALA A 232 8.58 11.85 -23.55
N GLY A 233 7.56 11.36 -24.27
CA GLY A 233 7.32 11.68 -25.66
C GLY A 233 6.75 13.09 -25.92
N LEU A 234 6.25 13.80 -24.91
CA LEU A 234 5.54 15.07 -25.05
C LEU A 234 6.23 16.25 -24.38
N ALA A 235 6.67 16.10 -23.13
CA ALA A 235 7.14 17.24 -22.33
C ALA A 235 8.16 16.86 -21.24
N GLY A 236 8.67 15.62 -21.25
CA GLY A 236 9.63 15.11 -20.27
C GLY A 236 9.00 14.27 -19.17
N THR A 237 9.79 13.37 -18.60
CA THR A 237 9.35 12.39 -17.60
C THR A 237 8.86 13.01 -16.27
N GLU A 238 9.26 14.25 -15.99
CA GLU A 238 8.94 14.98 -14.76
C GLU A 238 7.44 15.26 -14.62
N ILE A 239 6.74 15.45 -15.76
CA ILE A 239 5.30 15.70 -15.79
C ILE A 239 4.48 14.45 -15.43
N ALA A 240 5.03 13.26 -15.58
CA ALA A 240 4.34 12.02 -15.23
C ALA A 240 3.89 11.99 -13.76
N GLY A 241 4.71 12.52 -12.86
CA GLY A 241 4.36 12.64 -11.44
C GLY A 241 3.17 13.56 -11.19
N LEU A 242 3.07 14.68 -11.93
CA LEU A 242 1.94 15.60 -11.82
C LEU A 242 0.66 14.98 -12.38
N LEU A 243 0.73 14.28 -13.52
CA LEU A 243 -0.39 13.54 -14.07
C LEU A 243 -0.89 12.46 -13.08
N TYR A 244 0.03 11.71 -12.49
CA TYR A 244 -0.31 10.71 -11.48
C TYR A 244 -0.95 11.34 -10.23
N ALA A 245 -0.48 12.53 -9.82
CA ALA A 245 -1.03 13.27 -8.70
C ALA A 245 -2.49 13.71 -8.93
N VAL A 246 -2.87 14.03 -10.19
CA VAL A 246 -4.28 14.35 -10.54
C VAL A 246 -5.20 13.16 -10.23
N MET A 247 -4.79 11.94 -10.60
CA MET A 247 -5.53 10.71 -10.28
C MET A 247 -5.59 10.48 -8.76
N GLY A 248 -4.45 10.65 -8.06
CA GLY A 248 -4.40 10.48 -6.60
C GLY A 248 -5.29 11.49 -5.87
N LEU A 249 -5.36 12.73 -6.31
CA LEU A 249 -6.19 13.76 -5.69
C LEU A 249 -7.69 13.45 -5.83
N SER A 250 -8.14 13.06 -7.02
CA SER A 250 -9.54 12.65 -7.24
C SER A 250 -9.87 11.35 -6.50
N SER A 251 -8.93 10.41 -6.42
CA SER A 251 -9.06 9.17 -5.65
C SER A 251 -9.21 9.45 -4.16
N ALA A 252 -8.39 10.34 -3.60
CA ALA A 252 -8.47 10.76 -2.20
C ALA A 252 -9.82 11.41 -1.87
N ALA A 253 -10.28 12.33 -2.71
CA ALA A 253 -11.59 12.97 -2.55
C ALA A 253 -12.74 11.94 -2.62
N ALA A 254 -12.68 11.01 -3.56
CA ALA A 254 -13.67 9.95 -3.71
C ALA A 254 -13.63 8.97 -2.54
N ALA A 255 -12.45 8.62 -1.99
CA ALA A 255 -12.31 7.79 -0.80
C ALA A 255 -13.02 8.41 0.41
N LEU A 256 -12.84 9.73 0.65
CA LEU A 256 -13.55 10.45 1.72
C LEU A 256 -15.07 10.42 1.52
N SER A 257 -15.54 10.48 0.28
CA SER A 257 -16.97 10.45 0.00
C SER A 257 -17.67 9.16 0.45
N VAL A 258 -16.93 8.05 0.56
CA VAL A 258 -17.49 6.73 0.94
C VAL A 258 -18.14 6.77 2.33
N ALA A 259 -17.65 7.62 3.24
CA ALA A 259 -18.25 7.84 4.56
C ALA A 259 -19.73 8.30 4.50
N TYR A 260 -20.13 8.91 3.38
CA TYR A 260 -21.48 9.46 3.17
C TYR A 260 -22.36 8.56 2.28
N TRP A 261 -21.83 7.43 1.79
CA TRP A 261 -22.58 6.57 0.86
C TRP A 261 -23.71 5.82 1.56
N PRO A 262 -24.86 5.63 0.85
CA PRO A 262 -26.00 4.94 1.42
C PRO A 262 -25.70 3.45 1.66
N ARG A 263 -26.12 2.93 2.81
CA ARG A 263 -25.90 1.54 3.24
C ARG A 263 -26.58 0.46 2.41
N ARG A 264 -27.52 0.87 1.56
CA ARG A 264 -28.25 -0.07 0.67
C ARG A 264 -27.30 -0.83 -0.26
N ALA A 265 -26.13 -0.26 -0.57
CA ALA A 265 -25.08 -0.93 -1.32
C ALA A 265 -24.15 -1.68 -0.37
N GLY A 266 -24.38 -2.97 -0.15
CA GLY A 266 -23.48 -3.82 0.64
C GLY A 266 -22.05 -3.84 0.04
N LEU A 267 -21.05 -4.21 0.87
CA LEU A 267 -19.64 -4.22 0.47
C LEU A 267 -19.38 -4.95 -0.87
N PRO A 268 -19.99 -6.13 -1.15
CA PRO A 268 -19.75 -6.82 -2.42
C PRO A 268 -20.25 -6.02 -3.64
N LEU A 269 -21.40 -5.36 -3.51
CA LEU A 269 -21.95 -4.54 -4.61
C LEU A 269 -21.10 -3.30 -4.85
N ARG A 270 -20.66 -2.63 -3.78
CA ARG A 270 -19.75 -1.47 -3.85
C ARG A 270 -18.45 -1.85 -4.57
N TRP A 271 -17.85 -3.00 -4.21
CA TRP A 271 -16.64 -3.50 -4.87
C TRP A 271 -16.85 -3.70 -6.36
N VAL A 272 -17.89 -4.46 -6.74
CA VAL A 272 -18.17 -4.76 -8.17
C VAL A 272 -18.41 -3.48 -8.96
N LEU A 273 -19.29 -2.59 -8.47
CA LEU A 273 -19.64 -1.36 -9.20
C LEU A 273 -18.43 -0.45 -9.40
N CYS A 274 -17.65 -0.21 -8.34
CA CYS A 274 -16.47 0.64 -8.43
C CYS A 274 -15.36 0.01 -9.28
N ALA A 275 -15.15 -1.32 -9.19
CA ALA A 275 -14.14 -2.00 -9.99
C ALA A 275 -14.51 -2.08 -11.47
N VAL A 276 -15.79 -2.28 -11.81
CA VAL A 276 -16.27 -2.24 -13.19
C VAL A 276 -16.14 -0.83 -13.76
N LEU A 277 -16.51 0.20 -13.00
CA LEU A 277 -16.30 1.59 -13.41
C LEU A 277 -14.82 1.91 -13.62
N MET A 278 -13.96 1.44 -12.71
CA MET A 278 -12.51 1.58 -12.83
C MET A 278 -11.98 0.89 -14.10
N ALA A 279 -12.43 -0.32 -14.40
CA ALA A 279 -12.04 -1.04 -15.62
C ALA A 279 -12.51 -0.31 -16.90
N ALA A 280 -13.75 0.19 -16.90
CA ALA A 280 -14.28 0.94 -18.03
C ALA A 280 -13.51 2.25 -18.28
N LEU A 281 -13.20 3.00 -17.20
CA LEU A 281 -12.44 4.23 -17.31
C LEU A 281 -10.96 3.98 -17.63
N ALA A 282 -10.38 2.85 -17.18
CA ALA A 282 -9.00 2.50 -17.51
C ALA A 282 -8.80 2.30 -19.02
N VAL A 283 -9.81 1.84 -19.77
CA VAL A 283 -9.75 1.75 -21.24
C VAL A 283 -9.54 3.12 -21.88
N LEU A 284 -10.03 4.19 -21.26
CA LEU A 284 -9.85 5.54 -21.78
C LEU A 284 -8.38 6.00 -21.72
N LEU A 285 -7.50 5.34 -20.95
CA LEU A 285 -6.04 5.63 -20.95
C LEU A 285 -5.39 5.40 -22.33
N LEU A 286 -6.04 4.63 -23.21
CA LEU A 286 -5.54 4.32 -24.55
C LEU A 286 -5.84 5.43 -25.58
N VAL A 287 -6.69 6.40 -25.25
CA VAL A 287 -7.18 7.42 -26.19
C VAL A 287 -6.34 8.71 -26.21
N PRO A 288 -5.81 9.21 -25.07
CA PRO A 288 -5.16 10.51 -25.04
C PRO A 288 -3.91 10.61 -25.89
N SER A 289 -3.80 11.70 -26.66
CA SER A 289 -2.60 12.10 -27.42
C SER A 289 -1.95 13.39 -26.87
N SER A 290 -2.55 13.99 -25.83
CA SER A 290 -2.07 15.23 -25.23
C SER A 290 -2.13 15.18 -23.70
N LEU A 291 -1.32 16.03 -23.03
CA LEU A 291 -1.29 16.09 -21.56
C LEU A 291 -2.63 16.52 -20.94
N PRO A 292 -3.36 17.54 -21.47
CA PRO A 292 -4.65 17.91 -20.89
C PRO A 292 -5.71 16.81 -20.98
N THR A 293 -5.76 16.08 -22.11
CA THR A 293 -6.71 14.96 -22.27
C THR A 293 -6.35 13.80 -21.34
N MET A 294 -5.06 13.51 -21.15
CA MET A 294 -4.60 12.51 -20.18
C MET A 294 -4.97 12.92 -18.76
N ALA A 295 -4.76 14.17 -18.38
CA ALA A 295 -5.13 14.67 -17.05
C ALA A 295 -6.65 14.55 -16.80
N ALA A 296 -7.49 14.85 -17.79
CA ALA A 296 -8.94 14.68 -17.68
C ALA A 296 -9.34 13.20 -17.49
N VAL A 297 -8.72 12.29 -18.22
CA VAL A 297 -8.98 10.84 -18.07
C VAL A 297 -8.53 10.37 -16.67
N LEU A 298 -7.36 10.81 -16.20
CA LEU A 298 -6.85 10.44 -14.88
C LEU A 298 -7.72 10.99 -13.73
N LEU A 299 -8.23 12.22 -13.88
CA LEU A 299 -9.16 12.81 -12.93
C LEU A 299 -10.44 11.95 -12.78
N LEU A 300 -10.99 11.49 -13.90
CA LEU A 300 -12.17 10.60 -13.91
C LEU A 300 -11.82 9.22 -13.35
N LEU A 301 -10.69 8.67 -13.77
CA LEU A 301 -10.23 7.33 -13.35
C LEU A 301 -9.96 7.24 -11.84
N GLY A 302 -9.50 8.32 -11.21
CA GLY A 302 -9.29 8.36 -9.76
C GLY A 302 -10.59 8.17 -8.96
N LEU A 303 -11.75 8.60 -9.48
CA LEU A 303 -13.01 8.54 -8.73
C LEU A 303 -13.39 7.12 -8.23
N PRO A 304 -13.28 6.03 -9.00
CA PRO A 304 -13.53 4.68 -8.48
C PRO A 304 -12.37 4.07 -7.68
N VAL A 305 -11.14 4.55 -7.83
CA VAL A 305 -9.93 3.95 -7.22
C VAL A 305 -10.00 3.98 -5.70
N GLY A 306 -10.23 5.15 -5.10
CA GLY A 306 -10.34 5.30 -3.65
C GLY A 306 -11.44 4.45 -3.03
N PRO A 307 -12.69 4.53 -3.53
CA PRO A 307 -13.78 3.67 -3.06
C PRO A 307 -13.52 2.17 -3.16
N VAL A 308 -12.81 1.69 -4.20
CA VAL A 308 -12.40 0.28 -4.30
C VAL A 308 -11.46 -0.07 -3.16
N MET A 309 -10.44 0.76 -2.90
CA MET A 309 -9.48 0.51 -1.80
C MET A 309 -10.18 0.43 -0.44
N VAL A 310 -11.02 1.43 -0.10
CA VAL A 310 -11.82 1.43 1.15
C VAL A 310 -12.62 0.14 1.26
N THR A 311 -13.30 -0.26 0.17
CA THR A 311 -14.18 -1.43 0.19
C THR A 311 -13.41 -2.74 0.32
N VAL A 312 -12.28 -2.91 -0.38
CA VAL A 312 -11.47 -4.15 -0.30
C VAL A 312 -10.85 -4.30 1.09
N PHE A 313 -10.38 -3.21 1.73
CA PHE A 313 -9.93 -3.25 3.12
C PHE A 313 -11.07 -3.62 4.08
N ALA A 314 -12.27 -3.06 3.91
CA ALA A 314 -13.45 -3.42 4.70
C ALA A 314 -13.83 -4.89 4.54
N VAL A 315 -13.82 -5.42 3.30
CA VAL A 315 -14.04 -6.86 3.04
C VAL A 315 -12.96 -7.70 3.71
N GLY A 316 -11.68 -7.30 3.60
CA GLY A 316 -10.58 -7.96 4.29
C GLY A 316 -10.80 -8.07 5.80
N GLY A 317 -11.26 -6.99 6.43
CA GLY A 317 -11.62 -6.98 7.85
C GLY A 317 -12.75 -7.95 8.19
N ARG A 318 -13.80 -7.98 7.36
CA ARG A 318 -14.97 -8.87 7.55
C ARG A 318 -14.63 -10.35 7.41
N VAL A 319 -13.72 -10.72 6.50
CA VAL A 319 -13.33 -12.12 6.28
C VAL A 319 -12.16 -12.57 7.16
N ALA A 320 -11.54 -11.66 7.89
CA ALA A 320 -10.42 -11.97 8.77
C ALA A 320 -10.84 -12.90 9.90
N PRO A 321 -10.11 -14.00 10.16
CA PRO A 321 -10.37 -14.85 11.31
C PRO A 321 -10.14 -14.09 12.63
N ALA A 322 -10.86 -14.47 13.66
CA ALA A 322 -10.67 -13.92 14.99
C ALA A 322 -9.21 -14.03 15.45
N GLY A 323 -8.62 -12.93 15.92
CA GLY A 323 -7.23 -12.86 16.37
C GLY A 323 -6.19 -12.83 15.24
N ARG A 324 -6.59 -12.64 13.97
CA ARG A 324 -5.67 -12.53 12.81
C ARG A 324 -5.92 -11.31 11.95
N LEU A 325 -6.56 -10.31 12.49
CA LEU A 325 -6.90 -9.09 11.75
C LEU A 325 -5.63 -8.34 11.31
N GLY A 326 -4.60 -8.26 12.16
CA GLY A 326 -3.31 -7.66 11.82
C GLY A 326 -2.62 -8.40 10.67
N THR A 327 -2.61 -9.74 10.69
CA THR A 327 -2.07 -10.57 9.60
C THR A 327 -2.77 -10.28 8.28
N VAL A 328 -4.12 -10.18 8.29
CA VAL A 328 -4.90 -9.92 7.06
C VAL A 328 -4.65 -8.49 6.55
N MET A 329 -4.71 -7.48 7.41
CA MET A 329 -4.49 -6.09 7.00
C MET A 329 -3.08 -5.86 6.43
N THR A 330 -2.06 -6.45 7.06
CA THR A 330 -0.69 -6.37 6.54
C THR A 330 -0.49 -7.18 5.26
N ALA A 331 -1.18 -8.31 5.08
CA ALA A 331 -1.16 -9.07 3.83
C ALA A 331 -1.81 -8.28 2.67
N LEU A 332 -2.89 -7.53 2.92
CA LEU A 332 -3.50 -6.65 1.92
C LEU A 332 -2.49 -5.54 1.50
N ALA A 333 -1.86 -4.90 2.47
CA ALA A 333 -0.84 -3.88 2.19
C ALA A 333 0.36 -4.45 1.42
N SER A 334 0.82 -5.66 1.78
CA SER A 334 1.87 -6.37 1.03
C SER A 334 1.44 -6.68 -0.40
N GLY A 335 0.17 -7.00 -0.62
CA GLY A 335 -0.40 -7.21 -1.93
C GLY A 335 -0.25 -5.98 -2.83
N ILE A 336 -0.52 -4.78 -2.29
CA ILE A 336 -0.30 -3.52 -3.02
C ILE A 336 1.17 -3.35 -3.39
N VAL A 337 2.09 -3.56 -2.44
CA VAL A 337 3.54 -3.40 -2.69
C VAL A 337 4.04 -4.37 -3.74
N ALA A 338 3.70 -5.66 -3.63
CA ALA A 338 4.07 -6.69 -4.59
C ALA A 338 3.47 -6.41 -5.98
N GLY A 339 2.19 -6.02 -6.01
CA GLY A 339 1.51 -5.63 -7.23
C GLY A 339 2.14 -4.42 -7.90
N THR A 340 2.51 -3.39 -7.14
CA THR A 340 3.18 -2.19 -7.68
C THR A 340 4.50 -2.55 -8.35
N ALA A 341 5.30 -3.42 -7.74
CA ALA A 341 6.55 -3.89 -8.34
C ALA A 341 6.30 -4.67 -9.64
N LEU A 342 5.31 -5.57 -9.65
CA LEU A 342 4.87 -6.32 -10.83
C LEU A 342 4.40 -5.38 -11.95
N GLY A 343 3.52 -4.44 -11.60
CA GLY A 343 2.94 -3.50 -12.54
C GLY A 343 3.98 -2.57 -13.15
N SER A 344 4.89 -2.03 -12.35
CA SER A 344 5.98 -1.19 -12.82
C SER A 344 6.92 -1.95 -13.76
N SER A 345 7.23 -3.20 -13.44
CA SER A 345 8.07 -4.05 -14.28
C SER A 345 7.41 -4.37 -15.62
N LEU A 346 6.17 -4.86 -15.61
CA LEU A 346 5.43 -5.19 -16.83
C LEU A 346 5.14 -3.94 -17.68
N GLY A 347 4.67 -2.86 -17.05
CA GLY A 347 4.40 -1.60 -17.73
C GLY A 347 5.65 -0.98 -18.33
N GLY A 348 6.77 -0.99 -17.60
CA GLY A 348 8.05 -0.50 -18.07
C GLY A 348 8.59 -1.29 -19.26
N GLN A 349 8.54 -2.63 -19.21
CA GLN A 349 8.98 -3.49 -20.33
C GLN A 349 8.12 -3.27 -21.58
N LEU A 350 6.79 -3.23 -21.44
CA LEU A 350 5.90 -2.99 -22.57
C LEU A 350 6.07 -1.58 -23.13
N ALA A 351 6.31 -0.59 -22.28
CA ALA A 351 6.62 0.77 -22.73
C ALA A 351 7.89 0.82 -23.58
N GLN A 352 8.92 0.10 -23.17
CA GLN A 352 10.21 0.06 -23.87
C GLN A 352 10.13 -0.69 -25.20
N LEU A 353 9.39 -1.81 -25.26
CA LEU A 353 9.33 -2.66 -26.46
C LEU A 353 8.28 -2.19 -27.46
N TYR A 354 7.14 -1.69 -27.01
CA TYR A 354 5.98 -1.43 -27.85
C TYR A 354 5.37 -0.04 -27.65
N GLY A 355 6.01 0.80 -26.82
CA GLY A 355 5.58 2.17 -26.56
C GLY A 355 4.50 2.31 -25.46
N PRO A 356 4.12 3.56 -25.13
CA PRO A 356 3.22 3.86 -24.00
C PRO A 356 1.83 3.26 -24.16
N GLY A 357 1.29 3.15 -25.38
CA GLY A 357 -0.01 2.55 -25.64
C GLY A 357 -0.11 1.11 -25.17
N ALA A 358 0.94 0.28 -25.44
CA ALA A 358 0.98 -1.10 -24.96
C ALA A 358 1.13 -1.17 -23.43
N ALA A 359 1.87 -0.25 -22.82
CA ALA A 359 2.03 -0.20 -21.37
C ALA A 359 0.70 0.07 -20.64
N PHE A 360 -0.19 0.87 -21.23
CA PHE A 360 -1.53 1.12 -20.67
C PHE A 360 -2.46 -0.10 -20.71
N LEU A 361 -2.16 -1.15 -21.47
CA LEU A 361 -2.93 -2.40 -21.41
C LEU A 361 -2.78 -3.12 -20.06
N VAL A 362 -1.64 -2.93 -19.36
CA VAL A 362 -1.42 -3.58 -18.04
C VAL A 362 -2.39 -3.05 -16.98
N PRO A 363 -2.56 -1.73 -16.77
CA PRO A 363 -3.54 -1.24 -15.80
C PRO A 363 -4.98 -1.58 -16.21
N VAL A 364 -5.30 -1.62 -17.51
CA VAL A 364 -6.61 -2.10 -17.99
C VAL A 364 -6.84 -3.55 -17.56
N GLY A 365 -5.88 -4.45 -17.84
CA GLY A 365 -5.97 -5.86 -17.46
C GLY A 365 -6.07 -6.06 -15.93
N ALA A 366 -5.32 -5.28 -15.16
CA ALA A 366 -5.37 -5.29 -13.69
C ALA A 366 -6.76 -4.86 -13.16
N ALA A 367 -7.34 -3.79 -13.73
CA ALA A 367 -8.66 -3.31 -13.35
C ALA A 367 -9.77 -4.31 -13.71
N VAL A 368 -9.71 -4.94 -14.89
CA VAL A 368 -10.63 -6.02 -15.29
C VAL A 368 -10.54 -7.20 -14.34
N THR A 369 -9.32 -7.65 -14.02
CA THR A 369 -9.10 -8.76 -13.07
C THR A 369 -9.66 -8.41 -11.69
N LEU A 370 -9.46 -7.17 -11.24
CA LEU A 370 -10.02 -6.67 -9.98
C LEU A 370 -11.56 -6.70 -9.97
N ALA A 371 -12.21 -6.38 -11.09
CA ALA A 371 -13.66 -6.47 -11.24
C ALA A 371 -14.15 -7.92 -11.20
N LEU A 372 -13.45 -8.85 -11.86
CA LEU A 372 -13.76 -10.28 -11.83
C LEU A 372 -13.63 -10.86 -10.42
N LEU A 373 -12.57 -10.48 -9.67
CA LEU A 373 -12.41 -10.84 -8.26
C LEU A 373 -13.55 -10.30 -7.39
N GLY A 374 -14.02 -9.07 -7.66
CA GLY A 374 -15.19 -8.48 -7.01
C GLY A 374 -16.46 -9.29 -7.25
N GLY A 375 -16.68 -9.74 -8.48
CA GLY A 375 -17.78 -10.65 -8.83
C GLY A 375 -17.72 -11.97 -8.07
N GLY A 376 -16.51 -12.58 -8.03
CA GLY A 376 -16.25 -13.79 -7.23
C GLY A 376 -16.52 -13.60 -5.74
N ALA A 377 -16.05 -12.48 -5.18
CA ALA A 377 -16.31 -12.12 -3.78
C ALA A 377 -17.80 -11.93 -3.49
N ALA A 378 -18.56 -11.32 -4.41
CA ALA A 378 -20.00 -11.15 -4.28
C ALA A 378 -20.74 -12.49 -4.17
N VAL A 379 -20.34 -13.48 -4.96
CA VAL A 379 -20.92 -14.84 -4.90
C VAL A 379 -20.56 -15.56 -3.60
N VAL A 380 -19.30 -15.49 -3.19
CA VAL A 380 -18.80 -16.20 -2.00
C VAL A 380 -19.34 -15.62 -0.71
N LEU A 381 -19.44 -14.28 -0.62
CA LEU A 381 -19.92 -13.61 0.60
C LEU A 381 -21.43 -13.75 0.77
N ARG A 382 -22.23 -13.74 -0.31
CA ARG A 382 -23.68 -14.00 -0.25
C ARG A 382 -24.04 -15.40 0.27
N ARG A 383 -23.15 -16.37 0.14
CA ARG A 383 -23.36 -17.74 0.64
C ARG A 383 -23.09 -17.89 2.15
N LYS A 384 -22.52 -16.86 2.76
CA LYS A 384 -22.16 -16.86 4.20
C LYS A 384 -23.09 -16.00 5.07
N ASP A 385 -23.87 -15.11 4.45
CA ASP A 385 -24.98 -14.39 5.04
C ASP A 385 -26.26 -15.24 4.93
#